data_98d4211d643a3647cba3a49c89a532b2
#
_entry.id   98d4211d643a3647cba3a49c89a532b2
#
_cell.length_a   1.000
_cell.length_b   1.000
_cell.length_c   1.000
_cell.angle_alpha   90.00
_cell.angle_beta   90.00
_cell.angle_gamma   90.00
#
_symmetry.space_group_name_H-M   'P 1'
#
loop_
_entity.id
_entity.type
_entity.pdbx_description
1 polymer ?
#
loop_
_entity_poly.entity_id
_entity_poly.type
_entity_poly.pdbx_seq_one_letter_code
_entity_poly.pdbx_strand_id
1 'polypeptide(L)'
;MNTAHMNMAIDEAVMRAVSRGRAPNTVRFYRWNPSAVSIGYFQAVRRVVDLDACRRNGVDVVRRITGGGAVYHDYMGELTYSLVASETSDPIPKDIMESYGTICGGIVSGLRRLGVEAEFKPVNDIVVHGRKVSGNAQTRRMGVVLQHGTILLEVDVEKMFTVLRVPKEKIRDKLISDVRQRVTSLTMELGRKPSFQEVAQALKEGFEERLGVKLRPGKLTEWEAAEAERLAREKYSAEWWTFRR
;
A
#
# COMPACT_ATOMS: atom_id res chain seq x y z
N MET A 1 -4.30 -14.07 1.59
CA MET A 1 -3.08 -13.67 0.84
C MET A 1 -3.37 -13.86 -0.63
N ASN A 2 -2.97 -12.90 -1.46
CA ASN A 2 -3.25 -12.91 -2.91
C ASN A 2 -2.01 -12.48 -3.70
N THR A 3 -2.01 -12.81 -5.00
CA THR A 3 -1.02 -12.31 -5.96
C THR A 3 -1.10 -10.78 -6.10
N ALA A 4 -0.09 -10.17 -6.66
CA ALA A 4 -0.07 -8.73 -6.91
C ALA A 4 -1.25 -8.29 -7.78
N HIS A 5 -1.55 -9.05 -8.84
CA HIS A 5 -2.64 -8.75 -9.76
C HIS A 5 -4.00 -8.80 -9.06
N MET A 6 -4.23 -9.82 -8.22
CA MET A 6 -5.47 -9.97 -7.46
C MET A 6 -5.62 -8.88 -6.39
N ASN A 7 -4.53 -8.51 -5.67
CA ASN A 7 -4.60 -7.44 -4.68
C ASN A 7 -5.03 -6.10 -5.28
N MET A 8 -4.46 -5.73 -6.43
CA MET A 8 -4.84 -4.50 -7.13
C MET A 8 -6.24 -4.59 -7.74
N ALA A 9 -6.63 -5.77 -8.21
CA ALA A 9 -7.98 -6.03 -8.71
C ALA A 9 -9.04 -5.89 -7.61
N ILE A 10 -8.78 -6.41 -6.42
CA ILE A 10 -9.69 -6.26 -5.27
C ILE A 10 -9.83 -4.79 -4.87
N ASP A 11 -8.74 -4.02 -4.78
CA ASP A 11 -8.82 -2.58 -4.46
C ASP A 11 -9.73 -1.84 -5.46
N GLU A 12 -9.60 -2.12 -6.76
CA GLU A 12 -10.46 -1.50 -7.77
C GLU A 12 -11.90 -2.04 -7.74
N ALA A 13 -12.11 -3.33 -7.49
CA ALA A 13 -13.44 -3.93 -7.41
C ALA A 13 -14.25 -3.34 -6.24
N VAL A 14 -13.62 -3.22 -5.06
CA VAL A 14 -14.23 -2.57 -3.89
C VAL A 14 -14.54 -1.11 -4.20
N MET A 15 -13.61 -0.37 -4.82
CA MET A 15 -13.83 1.01 -5.25
C MET A 15 -15.06 1.14 -6.16
N ARG A 16 -15.21 0.24 -7.14
CA ARG A 16 -16.36 0.20 -8.04
C ARG A 16 -17.66 -0.17 -7.34
N ALA A 17 -17.61 -1.07 -6.35
CA ALA A 17 -18.77 -1.47 -5.56
C ALA A 17 -19.26 -0.32 -4.68
N VAL A 18 -18.37 0.37 -3.97
CA VAL A 18 -18.69 1.56 -3.16
C VAL A 18 -19.27 2.67 -4.03
N SER A 19 -18.66 2.94 -5.20
CA SER A 19 -19.16 3.93 -6.16
C SER A 19 -20.60 3.66 -6.64
N ARG A 20 -21.01 2.41 -6.67
CA ARG A 20 -22.37 1.98 -7.09
C ARG A 20 -23.33 1.76 -5.93
N GLY A 21 -22.95 2.08 -4.69
CA GLY A 21 -23.73 1.81 -3.50
C GLY A 21 -23.96 0.30 -3.23
N ARG A 22 -23.12 -0.58 -3.77
CA ARG A 22 -23.23 -2.04 -3.61
C ARG A 22 -22.42 -2.59 -2.44
N ALA A 23 -21.53 -1.80 -1.88
CA ALA A 23 -20.73 -2.14 -0.72
C ALA A 23 -20.55 -0.91 0.18
N PRO A 24 -20.38 -1.09 1.48
CA PRO A 24 -20.05 0.00 2.39
C PRO A 24 -18.59 0.47 2.19
N ASN A 25 -18.27 1.63 2.78
CA ASN A 25 -16.88 2.03 2.95
C ASN A 25 -16.09 0.92 3.63
N THR A 26 -14.89 0.63 3.11
CA THR A 26 -14.16 -0.60 3.44
C THR A 26 -12.71 -0.30 3.76
N VAL A 27 -12.21 -0.86 4.85
CA VAL A 27 -10.77 -0.97 5.15
C VAL A 27 -10.36 -2.41 4.97
N ARG A 28 -9.25 -2.63 4.29
CA ARG A 28 -8.69 -3.95 4.04
C ARG A 28 -7.22 -4.00 4.46
N PHE A 29 -6.79 -5.11 5.11
CA PHE A 29 -5.41 -5.41 5.42
C PHE A 29 -4.99 -6.65 4.66
N TYR A 30 -3.83 -6.63 3.99
CA TYR A 30 -3.40 -7.73 3.15
C TYR A 30 -1.89 -7.85 3.00
N ARG A 31 -1.47 -8.96 2.44
CA ARG A 31 -0.09 -9.29 2.06
C ARG A 31 -0.01 -9.66 0.59
N TRP A 32 1.19 -9.68 0.09
CA TRP A 32 1.52 -10.05 -1.27
C TRP A 32 2.14 -11.45 -1.29
N ASN A 33 1.64 -12.34 -2.13
CA ASN A 33 2.21 -13.67 -2.30
C ASN A 33 2.17 -14.05 -3.78
N PRO A 34 3.35 -14.12 -4.45
CA PRO A 34 4.70 -13.85 -3.95
C PRO A 34 4.97 -12.37 -3.63
N SER A 35 6.22 -12.03 -3.22
CA SER A 35 6.69 -10.65 -3.15
C SER A 35 6.48 -9.96 -4.50
N ALA A 36 6.30 -8.64 -4.50
CA ALA A 36 5.92 -7.94 -5.71
C ALA A 36 6.59 -6.56 -5.84
N VAL A 37 6.63 -6.04 -7.06
CA VAL A 37 6.85 -4.61 -7.33
C VAL A 37 5.56 -4.02 -7.87
N SER A 38 5.01 -3.02 -7.17
CA SER A 38 3.96 -2.19 -7.74
C SER A 38 4.52 -0.89 -8.29
N ILE A 39 4.12 -0.54 -9.51
CA ILE A 39 4.47 0.74 -10.13
C ILE A 39 3.27 1.69 -10.13
N GLY A 40 3.55 2.98 -9.99
CA GLY A 40 2.51 4.01 -10.05
C GLY A 40 1.91 4.15 -11.45
N TYR A 41 0.69 4.65 -11.50
CA TYR A 41 -0.12 4.78 -12.72
C TYR A 41 0.62 5.44 -13.89
N PHE A 42 1.48 6.43 -13.62
CA PHE A 42 2.17 7.23 -14.63
C PHE A 42 3.59 6.75 -14.96
N GLN A 43 4.10 5.74 -14.27
CA GLN A 43 5.48 5.28 -14.45
C GLN A 43 5.66 4.43 -15.71
N ALA A 44 6.83 4.56 -16.36
CA ALA A 44 7.30 3.64 -17.39
C ALA A 44 8.00 2.45 -16.72
N VAL A 45 7.40 1.26 -16.75
CA VAL A 45 7.87 0.09 -16.01
C VAL A 45 9.34 -0.22 -16.28
N ARG A 46 9.76 -0.23 -17.55
CA ARG A 46 11.14 -0.56 -17.97
C ARG A 46 12.19 0.43 -17.47
N ARG A 47 11.78 1.63 -17.02
CA ARG A 47 12.69 2.64 -16.47
C ARG A 47 12.92 2.47 -14.97
N VAL A 48 12.02 1.79 -14.26
CA VAL A 48 12.02 1.74 -12.79
C VAL A 48 12.14 0.33 -12.22
N VAL A 49 11.89 -0.72 -13.04
CA VAL A 49 11.92 -2.12 -12.62
C VAL A 49 12.91 -2.90 -13.49
N ASP A 50 13.72 -3.74 -12.84
CA ASP A 50 14.49 -4.79 -13.52
C ASP A 50 13.60 -6.03 -13.65
N LEU A 51 12.96 -6.16 -14.83
CA LEU A 51 12.03 -7.26 -15.09
C LEU A 51 12.69 -8.63 -15.10
N ASP A 52 13.96 -8.69 -15.50
CA ASP A 52 14.72 -9.96 -15.52
C ASP A 52 15.07 -10.36 -14.09
N ALA A 53 15.49 -9.42 -13.26
CA ALA A 53 15.69 -9.66 -11.84
C ALA A 53 14.40 -10.07 -11.14
N CYS A 54 13.26 -9.44 -11.44
CA CYS A 54 11.97 -9.86 -10.90
C CYS A 54 11.66 -11.32 -11.26
N ARG A 55 11.83 -11.72 -12.52
CA ARG A 55 11.60 -13.10 -12.95
C ARG A 55 12.51 -14.09 -12.23
N ARG A 56 13.82 -13.80 -12.15
CA ARG A 56 14.80 -14.67 -11.44
C ARG A 56 14.50 -14.84 -9.96
N ASN A 57 13.90 -13.83 -9.32
CA ASN A 57 13.60 -13.83 -7.89
C ASN A 57 12.13 -14.17 -7.57
N GLY A 58 11.32 -14.55 -8.55
CA GLY A 58 9.91 -14.88 -8.34
C GLY A 58 9.09 -13.71 -7.80
N VAL A 59 9.40 -12.47 -8.25
CA VAL A 59 8.74 -11.24 -7.83
C VAL A 59 7.74 -10.80 -8.88
N ASP A 60 6.47 -10.68 -8.51
CA ASP A 60 5.42 -10.18 -9.39
C ASP A 60 5.63 -8.69 -9.74
N VAL A 61 5.16 -8.27 -10.91
CA VAL A 61 5.16 -6.85 -11.30
C VAL A 61 3.75 -6.43 -11.69
N VAL A 62 3.23 -5.38 -11.04
CA VAL A 62 1.88 -4.88 -11.31
C VAL A 62 1.84 -3.36 -11.35
N ARG A 63 0.99 -2.79 -12.20
CA ARG A 63 0.67 -1.36 -12.17
C ARG A 63 -0.57 -1.11 -11.33
N ARG A 64 -0.48 -0.24 -10.34
CA ARG A 64 -1.62 0.21 -9.53
C ARG A 64 -2.35 1.40 -10.20
N ILE A 65 -3.59 1.65 -9.79
CA ILE A 65 -4.40 2.78 -10.31
C ILE A 65 -4.08 4.11 -9.63
N THR A 66 -3.33 4.08 -8.53
CA THR A 66 -2.83 5.27 -7.82
C THR A 66 -1.51 5.75 -8.42
N GLY A 67 -1.16 7.00 -8.15
CA GLY A 67 0.13 7.58 -8.53
C GLY A 67 1.30 7.08 -7.67
N GLY A 68 2.40 7.84 -7.69
CA GLY A 68 3.59 7.59 -6.89
C GLY A 68 4.68 6.78 -7.61
N GLY A 69 5.76 6.48 -6.88
CA GLY A 69 6.94 5.74 -7.34
C GLY A 69 6.75 4.21 -7.34
N ALA A 70 7.77 3.49 -7.80
CA ALA A 70 7.81 2.03 -7.68
C ALA A 70 8.06 1.63 -6.22
N VAL A 71 7.37 0.60 -5.77
CA VAL A 71 7.48 0.07 -4.40
C VAL A 71 7.70 -1.43 -4.49
N TYR A 72 8.71 -1.92 -3.76
CA TYR A 72 8.92 -3.33 -3.53
C TYR A 72 8.12 -3.76 -2.30
N HIS A 73 7.34 -4.81 -2.44
CA HIS A 73 6.49 -5.40 -1.42
C HIS A 73 7.06 -6.75 -1.00
N ASP A 74 7.61 -6.83 0.19
CA ASP A 74 8.10 -8.09 0.72
C ASP A 74 6.97 -8.92 1.33
N TYR A 75 6.91 -10.19 0.96
CA TYR A 75 5.86 -11.12 1.43
C TYR A 75 5.75 -11.21 2.96
N MET A 76 6.88 -11.21 3.66
CA MET A 76 6.92 -11.31 5.13
C MET A 76 7.27 -10.00 5.83
N GLY A 77 7.73 -9.02 5.06
CA GLY A 77 8.30 -7.77 5.57
C GLY A 77 7.30 -6.62 5.68
N GLU A 78 6.05 -6.77 5.21
CA GLU A 78 5.08 -5.67 5.29
C GLU A 78 3.65 -6.12 5.55
N LEU A 79 2.86 -5.16 6.05
CA LEU A 79 1.41 -5.14 5.97
C LEU A 79 1.01 -4.03 5.02
N THR A 80 0.17 -4.34 4.03
CA THR A 80 -0.47 -3.34 3.19
C THR A 80 -1.90 -3.12 3.64
N TYR A 81 -2.35 -1.86 3.66
CA TYR A 81 -3.75 -1.53 3.85
C TYR A 81 -4.34 -0.85 2.62
N SER A 82 -5.64 -0.94 2.45
CA SER A 82 -6.42 -0.05 1.58
C SER A 82 -7.66 0.43 2.31
N LEU A 83 -7.98 1.71 2.14
CA LEU A 83 -9.22 2.35 2.59
C LEU A 83 -9.95 2.86 1.35
N VAL A 84 -11.19 2.42 1.19
CA VAL A 84 -12.09 2.85 0.12
C VAL A 84 -13.32 3.49 0.76
N ALA A 85 -13.60 4.73 0.41
CA ALA A 85 -14.74 5.46 0.95
C ALA A 85 -15.36 6.39 -0.10
N SER A 86 -16.68 6.60 -0.02
CA SER A 86 -17.35 7.63 -0.82
C SER A 86 -16.78 9.01 -0.46
N GLU A 87 -16.58 9.87 -1.46
CA GLU A 87 -16.14 11.27 -1.27
C GLU A 87 -17.18 12.13 -0.53
N THR A 88 -18.42 11.63 -0.43
CA THR A 88 -19.50 12.31 0.28
C THR A 88 -19.73 11.79 1.69
N SER A 89 -18.99 10.77 2.11
CA SER A 89 -19.12 10.21 3.46
C SER A 89 -18.16 10.85 4.45
N ASP A 90 -18.70 11.34 5.56
CA ASP A 90 -17.90 11.68 6.72
C ASP A 90 -17.21 10.41 7.26
N PRO A 91 -15.99 10.53 7.76
CA PRO A 91 -15.24 11.75 8.04
C PRO A 91 -14.10 12.05 7.03
N ILE A 92 -14.19 11.59 5.79
CA ILE A 92 -13.10 11.78 4.81
C ILE A 92 -13.19 13.17 4.15
N PRO A 93 -12.23 14.08 4.40
CA PRO A 93 -12.27 15.41 3.82
C PRO A 93 -12.21 15.40 2.29
N LYS A 94 -12.81 16.41 1.66
CA LYS A 94 -12.75 16.61 0.21
C LYS A 94 -11.37 17.09 -0.25
N ASP A 95 -10.72 17.91 0.56
CA ASP A 95 -9.34 18.32 0.30
C ASP A 95 -8.39 17.11 0.34
N ILE A 96 -7.49 17.04 -0.63
CA ILE A 96 -6.59 15.90 -0.80
C ILE A 96 -5.60 15.82 0.36
N MET A 97 -5.02 16.94 0.78
CA MET A 97 -4.02 16.95 1.85
C MET A 97 -4.64 16.66 3.21
N GLU A 98 -5.80 17.24 3.48
CA GLU A 98 -6.55 16.96 4.70
C GLU A 98 -6.99 15.49 4.76
N SER A 99 -7.40 14.91 3.63
CA SER A 99 -7.79 13.50 3.58
C SER A 99 -6.60 12.57 3.80
N TYR A 100 -5.40 12.91 3.28
CA TYR A 100 -4.18 12.18 3.64
C TYR A 100 -3.91 12.27 5.15
N GLY A 101 -3.98 13.46 5.74
CA GLY A 101 -3.81 13.67 7.18
C GLY A 101 -4.81 12.88 8.03
N THR A 102 -6.06 12.82 7.59
CA THR A 102 -7.13 12.08 8.28
C THR A 102 -6.90 10.57 8.21
N ILE A 103 -6.65 10.02 7.02
CA ILE A 103 -6.46 8.57 6.84
C ILE A 103 -5.13 8.10 7.45
N CYS A 104 -4.04 8.83 7.22
CA CYS A 104 -2.74 8.54 7.85
C CYS A 104 -2.79 8.69 9.37
N GLY A 105 -3.63 9.61 9.88
CA GLY A 105 -3.90 9.74 11.31
C GLY A 105 -4.42 8.46 11.97
N GLY A 106 -5.23 7.68 11.26
CA GLY A 106 -5.67 6.35 11.72
C GLY A 106 -4.51 5.37 11.85
N ILE A 107 -3.57 5.41 10.92
CA ILE A 107 -2.35 4.58 11.00
C ILE A 107 -1.47 5.03 12.16
N VAL A 108 -1.26 6.34 12.31
CA VAL A 108 -0.49 6.92 13.42
C VAL A 108 -1.08 6.51 14.77
N SER A 109 -2.40 6.63 14.95
CA SER A 109 -3.09 6.16 16.17
C SER A 109 -2.87 4.67 16.41
N GLY A 110 -2.96 3.85 15.34
CA GLY A 110 -2.70 2.40 15.44
C GLY A 110 -1.26 2.07 15.83
N LEU A 111 -0.27 2.75 15.23
CA LEU A 111 1.14 2.52 15.55
C LEU A 111 1.48 2.95 16.99
N ARG A 112 0.90 4.03 17.50
CA ARG A 112 1.06 4.46 18.88
C ARG A 112 0.52 3.43 19.89
N ARG A 113 -0.54 2.70 19.56
CA ARG A 113 -1.05 1.59 20.38
C ARG A 113 -0.06 0.43 20.50
N LEU A 114 0.84 0.29 19.55
CA LEU A 114 1.95 -0.66 19.59
C LEU A 114 3.19 -0.12 20.35
N GLY A 115 3.14 1.14 20.82
CA GLY A 115 4.28 1.79 21.48
C GLY A 115 5.25 2.46 20.47
N VAL A 116 4.82 2.68 19.23
CA VAL A 116 5.65 3.34 18.21
C VAL A 116 5.23 4.80 18.04
N GLU A 117 6.13 5.73 18.36
CA GLU A 117 5.91 7.18 18.25
C GLU A 117 5.97 7.65 16.78
N ALA A 118 4.91 7.33 16.05
CA ALA A 118 4.77 7.69 14.64
C ALA A 118 4.14 9.07 14.46
N GLU A 119 4.49 9.73 13.38
CA GLU A 119 3.89 11.00 12.95
C GLU A 119 3.65 11.03 11.43
N PHE A 120 2.59 11.75 11.01
CA PHE A 120 2.33 11.99 9.60
C PHE A 120 3.25 13.09 9.08
N LYS A 121 3.98 12.78 8.01
CA LYS A 121 4.82 13.75 7.29
C LYS A 121 4.23 13.98 5.89
N PRO A 122 3.74 15.19 5.61
CA PRO A 122 3.29 15.52 4.26
C PRO A 122 4.38 15.27 3.22
N VAL A 123 3.99 14.81 2.03
CA VAL A 123 2.63 14.68 1.45
C VAL A 123 1.93 13.38 1.89
N ASN A 124 2.65 12.26 2.04
CA ASN A 124 2.07 10.92 2.07
C ASN A 124 2.90 9.90 2.87
N ASP A 125 3.82 10.36 3.70
CA ASP A 125 4.68 9.48 4.49
C ASP A 125 4.25 9.45 5.97
N ILE A 126 4.51 8.33 6.63
CA ILE A 126 4.49 8.23 8.09
C ILE A 126 5.90 7.89 8.52
N VAL A 127 6.40 8.63 9.50
CA VAL A 127 7.77 8.53 9.96
C VAL A 127 7.83 8.26 11.47
N VAL A 128 8.94 7.66 11.91
CA VAL A 128 9.32 7.47 13.30
C VAL A 128 10.74 7.99 13.44
N HIS A 129 10.96 8.94 14.34
CA HIS A 129 12.26 9.62 14.49
C HIS A 129 12.83 10.13 13.14
N GLY A 130 11.96 10.69 12.31
CA GLY A 130 12.31 11.22 10.99
C GLY A 130 12.56 10.16 9.90
N ARG A 131 12.49 8.85 10.20
CA ARG A 131 12.67 7.73 9.28
C ARG A 131 11.32 7.17 8.84
N LYS A 132 11.17 6.92 7.56
CA LYS A 132 9.92 6.43 6.97
C LYS A 132 9.61 4.99 7.38
N VAL A 133 8.43 4.76 7.95
CA VAL A 133 7.87 3.44 8.27
C VAL A 133 6.70 3.07 7.35
N SER A 134 6.08 4.07 6.72
CA SER A 134 4.93 3.88 5.82
C SER A 134 4.95 4.88 4.67
N GLY A 135 4.59 4.43 3.48
CA GLY A 135 4.34 5.27 2.32
C GLY A 135 2.95 5.01 1.76
N ASN A 136 2.26 6.07 1.34
CA ASN A 136 0.86 6.01 0.97
C ASN A 136 0.64 6.61 -0.42
N ALA A 137 -0.41 6.14 -1.12
CA ALA A 137 -0.84 6.68 -2.39
C ALA A 137 -2.36 6.72 -2.45
N GLN A 138 -2.91 7.79 -2.99
CA GLN A 138 -4.34 8.02 -3.08
C GLN A 138 -4.77 8.26 -4.53
N THR A 139 -5.97 7.87 -4.87
CA THR A 139 -6.68 8.30 -6.09
C THR A 139 -8.14 8.58 -5.77
N ARG A 140 -8.71 9.53 -6.49
CA ARG A 140 -10.13 9.85 -6.43
C ARG A 140 -10.73 9.62 -7.81
N ARG A 141 -11.70 8.73 -7.88
CA ARG A 141 -12.40 8.38 -9.12
C ARG A 141 -13.81 7.92 -8.81
N MET A 142 -14.73 8.20 -9.71
CA MET A 142 -16.12 7.73 -9.60
C MET A 142 -16.81 8.15 -8.28
N GLY A 143 -16.45 9.32 -7.72
CA GLY A 143 -16.97 9.78 -6.43
C GLY A 143 -16.47 8.99 -5.21
N VAL A 144 -15.34 8.30 -5.34
CA VAL A 144 -14.74 7.45 -4.31
C VAL A 144 -13.27 7.78 -4.12
N VAL A 145 -12.83 7.83 -2.88
CA VAL A 145 -11.43 7.85 -2.46
C VAL A 145 -10.95 6.43 -2.29
N LEU A 146 -9.85 6.08 -2.94
CA LEU A 146 -9.03 4.93 -2.59
C LEU A 146 -7.67 5.42 -2.12
N GLN A 147 -7.31 5.13 -0.89
CA GLN A 147 -5.94 5.27 -0.39
C GLN A 147 -5.42 3.91 0.05
N HIS A 148 -4.23 3.58 -0.40
CA HIS A 148 -3.52 2.40 0.10
C HIS A 148 -2.07 2.76 0.44
N GLY A 149 -1.46 1.96 1.30
CA GLY A 149 -0.10 2.18 1.74
C GLY A 149 0.48 0.96 2.43
N THR A 150 1.77 1.02 2.65
CA THR A 150 2.55 -0.05 3.29
C THR A 150 2.89 0.32 4.71
N ILE A 151 2.92 -0.64 5.61
CA ILE A 151 3.54 -0.55 6.92
C ILE A 151 4.69 -1.55 6.94
N LEU A 152 5.91 -1.05 7.10
CA LEU A 152 7.11 -1.88 7.10
C LEU A 152 7.25 -2.63 8.43
N LEU A 153 7.02 -3.94 8.39
CA LEU A 153 7.29 -4.83 9.54
C LEU A 153 8.79 -5.08 9.65
N GLU A 154 9.42 -5.37 8.52
CA GLU A 154 10.87 -5.46 8.32
C GLU A 154 11.23 -4.77 7.01
N VAL A 155 12.49 -4.40 6.84
CA VAL A 155 12.97 -3.80 5.59
C VAL A 155 14.30 -4.44 5.19
N ASP A 156 14.32 -4.99 3.96
CA ASP A 156 15.52 -5.45 3.28
C ASP A 156 15.80 -4.53 2.08
N VAL A 157 16.63 -3.53 2.33
CA VAL A 157 16.98 -2.51 1.32
C VAL A 157 17.77 -3.11 0.17
N GLU A 158 18.62 -4.12 0.42
CA GLU A 158 19.40 -4.78 -0.63
C GLU A 158 18.49 -5.53 -1.59
N LYS A 159 17.55 -6.31 -1.06
CA LYS A 159 16.56 -7.04 -1.86
C LYS A 159 15.71 -6.09 -2.70
N MET A 160 15.30 -4.96 -2.14
CA MET A 160 14.59 -3.93 -2.88
C MET A 160 15.40 -3.44 -4.11
N PHE A 161 16.71 -3.19 -3.93
CA PHE A 161 17.58 -2.73 -5.02
C PHE A 161 18.04 -3.84 -5.99
N THR A 162 17.71 -5.11 -5.74
CA THR A 162 17.90 -6.16 -6.77
C THR A 162 16.84 -6.07 -7.87
N VAL A 163 15.64 -5.60 -7.57
CA VAL A 163 14.50 -5.57 -8.50
C VAL A 163 14.11 -4.17 -8.97
N LEU A 164 14.51 -3.12 -8.25
CA LEU A 164 14.29 -1.73 -8.67
C LEU A 164 15.52 -1.19 -9.40
N ARG A 165 15.31 -0.56 -10.56
CA ARG A 165 16.40 0.05 -11.32
C ARG A 165 16.93 1.30 -10.64
N VAL A 166 18.24 1.36 -10.52
CA VAL A 166 18.98 2.54 -10.11
C VAL A 166 19.49 3.28 -11.35
N PRO A 167 19.32 4.61 -11.44
CA PRO A 167 19.71 5.38 -12.63
C PRO A 167 21.18 5.26 -13.03
N LYS A 168 22.07 5.00 -12.08
CA LYS A 168 23.52 4.80 -12.30
C LYS A 168 24.05 3.77 -11.32
N GLU A 169 24.62 2.70 -11.85
CA GLU A 169 25.20 1.61 -11.06
C GLU A 169 26.31 2.07 -10.11
N LYS A 170 27.11 3.06 -10.54
CA LYS A 170 28.19 3.67 -9.74
C LYS A 170 27.73 4.34 -8.44
N ILE A 171 26.45 4.63 -8.27
CA ILE A 171 25.90 5.29 -7.05
C ILE A 171 25.01 4.34 -6.26
N ARG A 172 24.92 3.06 -6.66
CA ARG A 172 24.03 2.08 -6.04
C ARG A 172 24.28 1.93 -4.53
N ASP A 173 25.54 1.73 -4.14
CA ASP A 173 25.91 1.55 -2.73
C ASP A 173 25.58 2.78 -1.88
N LYS A 174 25.79 3.98 -2.45
CA LYS A 174 25.40 5.23 -1.79
C LYS A 174 23.88 5.31 -1.64
N LEU A 175 23.10 4.96 -2.66
CA LEU A 175 21.64 4.96 -2.57
C LEU A 175 21.11 3.94 -1.56
N ILE A 176 21.71 2.76 -1.49
CA ILE A 176 21.39 1.75 -0.47
C ILE A 176 21.64 2.33 0.92
N SER A 177 22.80 2.94 1.14
CA SER A 177 23.15 3.58 2.41
C SER A 177 22.17 4.71 2.75
N ASP A 178 21.88 5.59 1.80
CA ASP A 178 20.94 6.72 1.97
C ASP A 178 19.52 6.23 2.32
N VAL A 179 19.04 5.16 1.65
CA VAL A 179 17.72 4.58 1.94
C VAL A 179 17.72 3.92 3.31
N ARG A 180 18.78 3.18 3.70
CA ARG A 180 18.88 2.60 5.06
C ARG A 180 18.79 3.65 6.16
N GLN A 181 19.31 4.86 5.92
CA GLN A 181 19.22 5.95 6.90
C GLN A 181 17.83 6.60 6.96
N ARG A 182 17.07 6.54 5.85
CA ARG A 182 15.78 7.23 5.70
C ARG A 182 14.58 6.35 5.98
N VAL A 183 14.75 5.02 6.09
CA VAL A 183 13.66 4.09 6.38
C VAL A 183 13.85 3.42 7.73
N THR A 184 12.75 3.00 8.32
CA THR A 184 12.72 2.16 9.51
C THR A 184 11.64 1.10 9.36
N SER A 185 11.53 0.20 10.33
CA SER A 185 10.51 -0.84 10.37
C SER A 185 10.01 -1.04 11.80
N LEU A 186 8.84 -1.65 11.95
CA LEU A 186 8.31 -1.93 13.28
C LEU A 186 9.22 -2.87 14.09
N THR A 187 9.92 -3.79 13.43
CA THR A 187 10.92 -4.63 14.10
C THR A 187 12.06 -3.81 14.69
N MET A 188 12.55 -2.80 13.98
CA MET A 188 13.61 -1.91 14.47
C MET A 188 13.13 -1.04 15.63
N GLU A 189 11.91 -0.50 15.55
CA GLU A 189 11.37 0.40 16.57
C GLU A 189 10.93 -0.34 17.86
N LEU A 190 10.44 -1.58 17.72
CA LEU A 190 9.94 -2.37 18.85
C LEU A 190 11.00 -3.32 19.46
N GLY A 191 12.13 -3.50 18.78
CA GLY A 191 13.12 -4.53 19.17
C GLY A 191 12.63 -5.98 19.00
N ARG A 192 11.46 -6.20 18.39
CA ARG A 192 10.88 -7.51 18.07
C ARG A 192 10.04 -7.42 16.81
N LYS A 193 9.88 -8.51 16.09
CA LYS A 193 8.99 -8.58 14.95
C LYS A 193 7.53 -8.72 15.41
N PRO A 194 6.65 -7.74 15.15
CA PRO A 194 5.23 -7.89 15.44
C PRO A 194 4.57 -8.83 14.42
N SER A 195 3.54 -9.54 14.85
CA SER A 195 2.74 -10.36 13.94
C SER A 195 1.86 -9.48 13.05
N PHE A 196 1.48 -10.02 11.88
CA PHE A 196 0.53 -9.34 10.99
C PHE A 196 -0.79 -9.03 11.69
N GLN A 197 -1.30 -9.99 12.47
CA GLN A 197 -2.57 -9.87 13.20
C GLN A 197 -2.49 -8.78 14.28
N GLU A 198 -1.39 -8.71 15.01
CA GLU A 198 -1.16 -7.68 16.02
C GLU A 198 -1.19 -6.28 15.38
N VAL A 199 -0.47 -6.08 14.27
CA VAL A 199 -0.45 -4.79 13.57
C VAL A 199 -1.80 -4.49 12.94
N ALA A 200 -2.45 -5.46 12.29
CA ALA A 200 -3.77 -5.26 11.70
C ALA A 200 -4.83 -4.87 12.73
N GLN A 201 -4.80 -5.48 13.93
CA GLN A 201 -5.71 -5.14 15.02
C GLN A 201 -5.46 -3.71 15.53
N ALA A 202 -4.21 -3.35 15.75
CA ALA A 202 -3.85 -2.00 16.20
C ALA A 202 -4.26 -0.94 15.17
N LEU A 203 -4.04 -1.19 13.88
CA LEU A 203 -4.47 -0.29 12.82
C LEU A 203 -5.99 -0.20 12.71
N LYS A 204 -6.71 -1.31 12.87
CA LYS A 204 -8.17 -1.31 12.94
C LYS A 204 -8.67 -0.36 14.02
N GLU A 205 -8.15 -0.48 15.24
CA GLU A 205 -8.51 0.37 16.37
C GLU A 205 -8.11 1.83 16.13
N GLY A 206 -6.95 2.08 15.52
CA GLY A 206 -6.50 3.40 15.15
C GLY A 206 -7.40 4.07 14.11
N PHE A 207 -7.88 3.33 13.11
CA PHE A 207 -8.88 3.83 12.16
C PHE A 207 -10.23 4.08 12.84
N GLU A 208 -10.70 3.19 13.71
CA GLU A 208 -11.93 3.38 14.47
C GLU A 208 -11.90 4.67 15.31
N GLU A 209 -10.80 4.88 16.03
CA GLU A 209 -10.58 6.06 16.85
C GLU A 209 -10.54 7.35 15.99
N ARG A 210 -9.70 7.34 14.95
CA ARG A 210 -9.47 8.55 14.15
C ARG A 210 -10.66 8.95 13.30
N LEU A 211 -11.40 7.97 12.78
CA LEU A 211 -12.55 8.20 11.91
C LEU A 211 -13.89 8.26 12.67
N GLY A 212 -13.90 7.98 13.97
CA GLY A 212 -15.14 7.96 14.77
C GLY A 212 -16.13 6.88 14.32
N VAL A 213 -15.64 5.76 13.78
CA VAL A 213 -16.46 4.66 13.21
C VAL A 213 -16.20 3.35 13.93
N LYS A 214 -17.08 2.36 13.73
CA LYS A 214 -16.85 0.97 14.12
C LYS A 214 -16.65 0.11 12.88
N LEU A 215 -15.48 -0.51 12.76
CA LEU A 215 -15.15 -1.45 11.69
C LEU A 215 -15.64 -2.85 12.05
N ARG A 216 -16.52 -3.40 11.22
CA ARG A 216 -17.03 -4.78 11.38
C ARG A 216 -16.28 -5.70 10.43
N PRO A 217 -15.85 -6.90 10.89
CA PRO A 217 -15.30 -7.91 10.01
C PRO A 217 -16.28 -8.22 8.88
N GLY A 218 -15.77 -8.28 7.66
CA GLY A 218 -16.54 -8.58 6.47
C GLY A 218 -15.77 -9.44 5.49
N LYS A 219 -16.47 -9.90 4.46
CA LYS A 219 -15.91 -10.58 3.29
C LYS A 219 -16.28 -9.77 2.05
N LEU A 220 -15.55 -9.98 0.97
CA LEU A 220 -15.98 -9.48 -0.32
C LEU A 220 -17.38 -10.02 -0.65
N THR A 221 -18.24 -9.15 -1.15
CA THR A 221 -19.52 -9.59 -1.73
C THR A 221 -19.26 -10.45 -2.96
N GLU A 222 -20.24 -11.24 -3.38
CA GLU A 222 -20.14 -12.06 -4.61
C GLU A 222 -19.79 -11.19 -5.82
N TRP A 223 -20.40 -10.01 -5.89
CA TRP A 223 -20.12 -9.07 -6.97
C TRP A 223 -18.68 -8.54 -6.94
N GLU A 224 -18.17 -8.16 -5.77
CA GLU A 224 -16.78 -7.71 -5.62
C GLU A 224 -15.78 -8.82 -5.97
N ALA A 225 -16.06 -10.06 -5.55
CA ALA A 225 -15.22 -11.20 -5.86
C ALA A 225 -15.18 -11.47 -7.37
N ALA A 226 -16.34 -11.55 -8.02
CA ALA A 226 -16.43 -11.76 -9.47
C ALA A 226 -15.77 -10.62 -10.26
N GLU A 227 -15.98 -9.36 -9.84
CA GLU A 227 -15.37 -8.20 -10.50
C GLU A 227 -13.85 -8.18 -10.29
N ALA A 228 -13.35 -8.56 -9.11
CA ALA A 228 -11.92 -8.69 -8.85
C ALA A 228 -11.28 -9.76 -9.73
N GLU A 229 -11.89 -10.94 -9.87
CA GLU A 229 -11.41 -12.00 -10.76
C GLU A 229 -11.36 -11.53 -12.22
N ARG A 230 -12.41 -10.84 -12.68
CA ARG A 230 -12.46 -10.26 -14.02
C ARG A 230 -11.34 -9.24 -14.22
N LEU A 231 -11.18 -8.30 -13.29
CA LEU A 231 -10.14 -7.27 -13.35
C LEU A 231 -8.73 -7.87 -13.27
N ALA A 232 -8.51 -8.88 -12.44
CA ALA A 232 -7.24 -9.57 -12.34
C ALA A 232 -6.85 -10.17 -13.70
N ARG A 233 -7.78 -10.89 -14.36
CA ARG A 233 -7.55 -11.54 -15.65
C ARG A 233 -7.43 -10.54 -16.81
N GLU A 234 -8.36 -9.59 -16.92
CA GLU A 234 -8.50 -8.75 -18.12
C GLU A 234 -7.67 -7.47 -18.09
N LYS A 235 -7.24 -7.04 -16.89
CA LYS A 235 -6.50 -5.80 -16.70
C LYS A 235 -5.16 -6.02 -16.02
N TYR A 236 -5.16 -6.47 -14.75
CA TYR A 236 -3.96 -6.41 -13.93
C TYR A 236 -2.88 -7.42 -14.32
N SER A 237 -3.24 -8.59 -14.88
CA SER A 237 -2.30 -9.53 -15.48
C SER A 237 -1.97 -9.24 -16.94
N ALA A 238 -2.70 -8.32 -17.58
CA ALA A 238 -2.51 -8.03 -18.99
C ALA A 238 -1.33 -7.08 -19.25
N GLU A 239 -0.53 -7.41 -20.25
CA GLU A 239 0.63 -6.61 -20.65
C GLU A 239 0.26 -5.17 -21.03
N TRP A 240 -0.84 -4.98 -21.74
CA TRP A 240 -1.29 -3.66 -22.15
C TRP A 240 -1.48 -2.70 -20.96
N TRP A 241 -1.82 -3.21 -19.78
CA TRP A 241 -1.96 -2.40 -18.56
C TRP A 241 -0.60 -2.12 -17.91
N THR A 242 0.20 -3.15 -17.68
CA THR A 242 1.49 -3.01 -17.01
C THR A 242 2.49 -2.23 -17.85
N PHE A 243 2.52 -2.45 -19.18
CA PHE A 243 3.46 -1.84 -20.11
C PHE A 243 2.90 -0.64 -20.90
N ARG A 244 1.78 -0.08 -20.50
CA ARG A 244 1.11 1.04 -21.21
C ARG A 244 1.97 2.31 -21.38
N ARG A 245 3.13 2.36 -20.74
CA ARG A 245 4.13 3.45 -20.82
C ARG A 245 5.55 2.90 -20.82
#